data_f650eaab5d0e180673de451b34c2c9e3
#
_entry.id   f650eaab5d0e180673de451b34c2c9e3
#
_cell.length_a   1.000
_cell.length_b   1.000
_cell.length_c   1.000
_cell.angle_alpha   90.00
_cell.angle_beta   90.00
_cell.angle_gamma   90.00
#
_symmetry.space_group_name_H-M   'P 1'
#
loop_
_entity.id
_entity.type
_entity.pdbx_description
1 polymer ?
#
loop_
_entity_poly.entity_id
_entity_poly.type
_entity_poly.pdbx_seq_one_letter_code
_entity_poly.pdbx_strand_id
1 'polypeptide(L)'
;MELITIVHPNRDDYISIIFEFKDKVNKHILVYDKSDNEYAKELKKAINKLNKVYNLKSKIEILQIDEDSKSDLLNALKNIKVTQDSYLNGAGADIALFVFLSSFILQNNGKVLAYDIADNSYNIITKNGFVSKNIENLMSIDDYITLNNDTIISEANIAPMLKHKDSLELLFKNVTKLYELYRLIMKQDILKIEFDYKDLAKALIELEIIDSGYNLKVAGNFLGYLLEEYILLNVIDFDFDDIKCSAIISFDQMQVKNNNIEIKNEFDILVIKDNKMGFIECKMGVSSNAIETVYKSDSIMEYFGEYAKSIIVNLQNSKDKRFQSHLQYKDGIKFRAKTKNISIYNDYNFNKKEFEKLLINTFKVKKENKFAKQLKERTLQNLNNKFNTLGDYLWVILKSLLL
;
A
#
# COMPACT_ATOMS: atom_id res chain seq x y z
N MET A 1 15.81 -25.15 3.72
CA MET A 1 16.21 -24.30 2.57
C MET A 1 17.10 -23.17 3.07
N GLU A 2 18.19 -22.87 2.36
CA GLU A 2 18.98 -21.66 2.55
C GLU A 2 18.67 -20.69 1.42
N LEU A 3 18.37 -19.42 1.75
CA LEU A 3 18.13 -18.36 0.77
C LEU A 3 19.29 -17.37 0.81
N ILE A 4 20.02 -17.31 -0.29
CA ILE A 4 21.13 -16.36 -0.50
C ILE A 4 20.56 -15.21 -1.28
N THR A 5 20.53 -14.01 -0.71
CA THR A 5 19.95 -12.81 -1.36
C THR A 5 21.07 -11.80 -1.62
N ILE A 6 21.20 -11.35 -2.86
CA ILE A 6 22.03 -10.20 -3.20
C ILE A 6 21.28 -8.96 -2.81
N VAL A 7 21.87 -8.17 -1.90
CA VAL A 7 21.22 -6.96 -1.37
C VAL A 7 21.69 -5.74 -2.15
N HIS A 8 20.75 -4.94 -2.57
CA HIS A 8 20.97 -3.68 -3.27
C HIS A 8 19.86 -2.67 -2.92
N PRO A 9 19.94 -1.39 -3.34
CA PRO A 9 18.98 -0.36 -2.95
C PRO A 9 17.53 -0.65 -3.33
N ASN A 10 17.27 -1.27 -4.49
CA ASN A 10 15.91 -1.56 -4.98
C ASN A 10 15.35 -2.82 -4.31
N ARG A 11 14.68 -2.65 -3.18
CA ARG A 11 14.21 -3.76 -2.34
C ARG A 11 13.07 -4.55 -2.97
N ASP A 12 12.18 -3.91 -3.71
CA ASP A 12 10.99 -4.55 -4.31
C ASP A 12 11.35 -5.75 -5.16
N ASP A 13 12.52 -5.73 -5.76
CA ASP A 13 12.97 -6.80 -6.63
C ASP A 13 13.16 -8.12 -5.89
N TYR A 14 13.56 -8.10 -4.62
CA TYR A 14 13.90 -9.32 -3.88
C TYR A 14 13.00 -9.63 -2.67
N ILE A 15 12.24 -8.66 -2.12
CA ILE A 15 11.41 -8.90 -0.93
C ILE A 15 10.26 -9.86 -1.21
N SER A 16 9.69 -9.84 -2.42
CA SER A 16 8.63 -10.77 -2.83
C SER A 16 9.09 -12.22 -2.77
N ILE A 17 10.33 -12.50 -3.17
CA ILE A 17 10.94 -13.82 -3.06
C ILE A 17 11.21 -14.20 -1.60
N ILE A 18 11.69 -13.26 -0.78
CA ILE A 18 11.87 -13.49 0.65
C ILE A 18 10.55 -13.89 1.31
N PHE A 19 9.46 -13.19 0.96
CA PHE A 19 8.14 -13.45 1.50
C PHE A 19 7.55 -14.77 0.98
N GLU A 20 7.71 -15.08 -0.31
CA GLU A 20 7.26 -16.33 -0.92
C GLU A 20 7.82 -17.58 -0.21
N PHE A 21 9.09 -17.48 0.20
CA PHE A 21 9.78 -18.60 0.82
C PHE A 21 9.87 -18.52 2.35
N LYS A 22 9.21 -17.55 3.01
CA LYS A 22 9.36 -17.29 4.45
C LYS A 22 9.21 -18.53 5.34
N ASP A 23 8.24 -19.38 5.04
CA ASP A 23 7.95 -20.61 5.82
C ASP A 23 8.92 -21.77 5.53
N LYS A 24 9.70 -21.68 4.46
CA LYS A 24 10.61 -22.75 3.99
C LYS A 24 12.07 -22.45 4.32
N VAL A 25 12.40 -21.16 4.57
CA VAL A 25 13.77 -20.72 4.80
C VAL A 25 14.15 -20.93 6.27
N ASN A 26 15.20 -21.69 6.50
CA ASN A 26 15.82 -21.86 7.83
C ASN A 26 17.05 -20.98 8.01
N LYS A 27 17.63 -20.48 6.91
CA LYS A 27 18.80 -19.59 6.93
C LYS A 27 18.77 -18.61 5.77
N HIS A 28 18.89 -17.31 6.07
CA HIS A 28 19.17 -16.27 5.10
C HIS A 28 20.64 -15.93 5.10
N ILE A 29 21.24 -15.81 3.92
CA ILE A 29 22.59 -15.28 3.73
C ILE A 29 22.44 -14.02 2.88
N LEU A 30 22.67 -12.86 3.47
CA LEU A 30 22.57 -11.56 2.82
C LEU A 30 23.94 -11.18 2.28
N VAL A 31 24.11 -11.27 0.96
CA VAL A 31 25.35 -10.91 0.26
C VAL A 31 25.23 -9.47 -0.21
N TYR A 32 26.20 -8.63 0.10
CA TYR A 32 26.15 -7.23 -0.24
C TYR A 32 27.55 -6.66 -0.55
N ASP A 33 27.60 -5.69 -1.45
CA ASP A 33 28.82 -4.89 -1.66
C ASP A 33 29.02 -3.90 -0.52
N LYS A 34 30.25 -3.47 -0.33
CA LYS A 34 30.64 -2.54 0.73
C LYS A 34 29.81 -1.25 0.75
N SER A 35 29.38 -0.77 -0.42
CA SER A 35 28.51 0.40 -0.57
C SER A 35 27.10 0.16 0.02
N ASP A 36 26.62 -1.09 0.01
CA ASP A 36 25.26 -1.48 0.37
C ASP A 36 25.10 -1.98 1.82
N ASN A 37 26.11 -1.75 2.66
CA ASN A 37 26.14 -2.22 4.05
C ASN A 37 24.91 -1.77 4.87
N GLU A 38 24.42 -0.56 4.67
CA GLU A 38 23.23 -0.07 5.38
C GLU A 38 21.98 -0.82 4.95
N TYR A 39 21.81 -1.06 3.64
CA TYR A 39 20.67 -1.84 3.13
C TYR A 39 20.64 -3.27 3.66
N ALA A 40 21.81 -3.91 3.77
CA ALA A 40 21.93 -5.25 4.34
C ALA A 40 21.56 -5.29 5.83
N LYS A 41 21.96 -4.29 6.60
CA LYS A 41 21.57 -4.17 8.02
C LYS A 41 20.07 -3.94 8.17
N GLU A 42 19.49 -3.07 7.34
CA GLU A 42 18.05 -2.79 7.36
C GLU A 42 17.24 -4.03 6.96
N LEU A 43 17.64 -4.74 5.91
CA LEU A 43 17.00 -5.98 5.51
C LEU A 43 17.07 -7.05 6.62
N LYS A 44 18.21 -7.16 7.30
CA LYS A 44 18.33 -8.05 8.47
C LYS A 44 17.33 -7.70 9.57
N LYS A 45 17.14 -6.39 9.87
CA LYS A 45 16.14 -5.94 10.84
C LYS A 45 14.73 -6.30 10.36
N ALA A 46 14.43 -6.06 9.09
CA ALA A 46 13.15 -6.37 8.47
C ALA A 46 12.79 -7.86 8.54
N ILE A 47 13.72 -8.75 8.16
CA ILE A 47 13.53 -10.20 8.28
C ILE A 47 13.35 -10.63 9.74
N ASN A 48 14.06 -10.02 10.69
CA ASN A 48 13.85 -10.29 12.12
C ASN A 48 12.45 -9.84 12.60
N LYS A 49 11.92 -8.70 12.10
CA LYS A 49 10.54 -8.28 12.36
C LYS A 49 9.55 -9.30 11.78
N LEU A 50 9.74 -9.70 10.52
CA LEU A 50 8.92 -10.72 9.85
C LEU A 50 8.93 -12.06 10.61
N ASN A 51 10.10 -12.52 11.05
CA ASN A 51 10.25 -13.73 11.86
C ASN A 51 9.42 -13.66 13.15
N LYS A 52 9.33 -12.50 13.78
CA LYS A 52 8.50 -12.31 14.98
C LYS A 52 7.02 -12.35 14.66
N VAL A 53 6.60 -11.66 13.60
CA VAL A 53 5.18 -11.60 13.16
C VAL A 53 4.65 -13.00 12.85
N TYR A 54 5.42 -13.80 12.10
CA TYR A 54 5.03 -15.13 11.66
C TYR A 54 5.55 -16.28 12.54
N ASN A 55 6.19 -15.96 13.67
CA ASN A 55 6.81 -16.95 14.57
C ASN A 55 7.79 -17.91 13.86
N LEU A 56 8.59 -17.37 12.95
CA LEU A 56 9.60 -18.11 12.19
C LEU A 56 10.94 -18.16 12.95
N LYS A 57 11.75 -19.16 12.62
CA LYS A 57 13.03 -19.41 13.30
C LYS A 57 14.23 -19.36 12.35
N SER A 58 14.13 -18.60 11.26
CA SER A 58 15.24 -18.50 10.32
C SER A 58 16.43 -17.74 10.93
N LYS A 59 17.64 -18.22 10.65
CA LYS A 59 18.90 -17.53 11.00
C LYS A 59 19.27 -16.56 9.89
N ILE A 60 19.94 -15.44 10.26
CA ILE A 60 20.35 -14.43 9.29
C ILE A 60 21.84 -14.19 9.43
N GLU A 61 22.57 -14.50 8.38
CA GLU A 61 23.99 -14.19 8.22
C GLU A 61 24.17 -13.05 7.23
N ILE A 62 25.18 -12.22 7.42
CA ILE A 62 25.53 -11.12 6.54
C ILE A 62 26.94 -11.40 6.00
N LEU A 63 27.10 -11.36 4.67
CA LEU A 63 28.36 -11.60 3.99
C LEU A 63 28.70 -10.37 3.12
N GLN A 64 29.70 -9.63 3.55
CA GLN A 64 30.24 -8.54 2.74
C GLN A 64 31.17 -9.10 1.66
N ILE A 65 31.05 -8.55 0.46
CA ILE A 65 31.93 -8.78 -0.66
C ILE A 65 32.55 -7.44 -1.10
N ASP A 66 33.58 -7.52 -1.92
CA ASP A 66 34.11 -6.40 -2.67
C ASP A 66 34.00 -6.76 -4.17
N GLU A 67 33.10 -6.11 -4.87
CA GLU A 67 32.81 -6.39 -6.28
C GLU A 67 34.00 -6.08 -7.18
N ASP A 68 34.82 -5.09 -6.81
CA ASP A 68 36.01 -4.68 -7.56
C ASP A 68 37.19 -5.64 -7.37
N SER A 69 37.11 -6.51 -6.34
CA SER A 69 38.18 -7.46 -6.00
C SER A 69 37.78 -8.91 -6.27
N LYS A 70 38.23 -9.45 -7.41
CA LYS A 70 37.99 -10.89 -7.74
C LYS A 70 38.50 -11.83 -6.67
N SER A 71 39.61 -11.52 -6.00
CA SER A 71 40.19 -12.34 -4.93
C SER A 71 39.29 -12.36 -3.70
N ASP A 72 38.75 -11.20 -3.30
CA ASP A 72 37.88 -11.08 -2.13
C ASP A 72 36.54 -11.73 -2.39
N LEU A 73 35.97 -11.56 -3.58
CA LEU A 73 34.76 -12.23 -4.01
C LEU A 73 34.93 -13.76 -3.93
N LEU A 74 36.02 -14.32 -4.50
CA LEU A 74 36.31 -15.76 -4.42
C LEU A 74 36.52 -16.25 -2.98
N ASN A 75 37.14 -15.46 -2.13
CA ASN A 75 37.35 -15.81 -0.73
C ASN A 75 36.03 -15.76 0.06
N ALA A 76 35.19 -14.77 -0.18
CA ALA A 76 33.86 -14.68 0.43
C ALA A 76 32.99 -15.90 0.06
N LEU A 77 33.03 -16.33 -1.20
CA LEU A 77 32.28 -17.49 -1.66
C LEU A 77 32.69 -18.82 -1.02
N LYS A 78 33.99 -18.98 -0.64
CA LYS A 78 34.45 -20.17 0.10
C LYS A 78 33.72 -20.33 1.44
N ASN A 79 33.21 -19.24 2.01
CA ASN A 79 32.44 -19.26 3.25
C ASN A 79 30.97 -19.66 3.05
N ILE A 80 30.49 -19.72 1.81
CA ILE A 80 29.12 -20.16 1.49
C ILE A 80 29.16 -21.64 1.17
N LYS A 81 28.60 -22.47 2.05
CA LYS A 81 28.46 -23.91 1.79
C LYS A 81 27.20 -24.14 0.97
N VAL A 82 27.34 -24.19 -0.36
CA VAL A 82 26.23 -24.45 -1.27
C VAL A 82 25.84 -25.92 -1.22
N THR A 83 24.53 -26.17 -1.16
CA THR A 83 23.92 -27.50 -1.26
C THR A 83 22.78 -27.47 -2.27
N GLN A 84 22.17 -28.62 -2.56
CA GLN A 84 20.97 -28.68 -3.41
C GLN A 84 19.75 -27.91 -2.83
N ASP A 85 19.79 -27.57 -1.54
CA ASP A 85 18.76 -26.76 -0.84
C ASP A 85 19.15 -25.30 -0.70
N SER A 86 20.24 -24.87 -1.35
CA SER A 86 20.64 -23.46 -1.43
C SER A 86 20.03 -22.82 -2.67
N TYR A 87 19.40 -21.65 -2.48
CA TYR A 87 18.74 -20.88 -3.54
C TYR A 87 19.33 -19.46 -3.55
N LEU A 88 19.75 -19.01 -4.73
CA LEU A 88 20.18 -17.62 -4.95
C LEU A 88 19.00 -16.77 -5.38
N ASN A 89 18.70 -15.72 -4.64
CA ASN A 89 17.79 -14.64 -5.00
C ASN A 89 18.65 -13.43 -5.41
N GLY A 90 18.74 -13.18 -6.70
CA GLY A 90 19.54 -12.11 -7.26
C GLY A 90 18.72 -11.11 -8.07
N ALA A 91 17.41 -11.05 -7.82
CA ALA A 91 16.53 -10.12 -8.52
C ALA A 91 17.01 -8.67 -8.30
N GLY A 92 17.14 -7.90 -9.37
CA GLY A 92 17.58 -6.50 -9.35
C GLY A 92 19.08 -6.24 -9.10
N ALA A 93 19.87 -7.28 -8.85
CA ALA A 93 21.31 -7.17 -8.60
C ALA A 93 22.09 -6.72 -9.85
N ASP A 94 23.29 -6.22 -9.65
CA ASP A 94 24.24 -6.00 -10.75
C ASP A 94 24.40 -7.27 -11.58
N ILE A 95 24.35 -7.13 -12.91
CA ILE A 95 24.32 -8.25 -13.84
C ILE A 95 25.61 -9.09 -13.72
N ALA A 96 26.76 -8.46 -13.56
CA ALA A 96 28.03 -9.19 -13.49
C ALA A 96 28.13 -10.01 -12.21
N LEU A 97 27.72 -9.43 -11.08
CA LEU A 97 27.67 -10.11 -9.79
C LEU A 97 26.65 -11.25 -9.82
N PHE A 98 25.45 -11.00 -10.38
CA PHE A 98 24.41 -12.02 -10.49
C PHE A 98 24.86 -13.20 -11.35
N VAL A 99 25.46 -12.97 -12.51
CA VAL A 99 25.98 -14.04 -13.41
C VAL A 99 27.06 -14.83 -12.71
N PHE A 100 27.99 -14.15 -12.03
CA PHE A 100 29.09 -14.79 -11.31
C PHE A 100 28.57 -15.70 -10.17
N LEU A 101 27.71 -15.18 -9.29
CA LEU A 101 27.13 -15.94 -8.20
C LEU A 101 26.23 -17.07 -8.71
N SER A 102 25.44 -16.84 -9.75
CA SER A 102 24.60 -17.86 -10.37
C SER A 102 25.45 -19.04 -10.88
N SER A 103 26.56 -18.74 -11.56
CA SER A 103 27.50 -19.76 -12.03
C SER A 103 28.05 -20.60 -10.89
N PHE A 104 28.49 -19.94 -9.81
CA PHE A 104 29.02 -20.60 -8.61
C PHE A 104 27.96 -21.50 -7.94
N ILE A 105 26.75 -20.99 -7.74
CA ILE A 105 25.63 -21.71 -7.10
C ILE A 105 25.24 -22.94 -7.94
N LEU A 106 25.09 -22.77 -9.26
CA LEU A 106 24.72 -23.88 -10.15
C LEU A 106 25.80 -24.95 -10.25
N GLN A 107 27.10 -24.56 -10.30
CA GLN A 107 28.22 -25.51 -10.30
C GLN A 107 28.24 -26.39 -9.04
N ASN A 108 27.80 -25.85 -7.91
CA ASN A 108 27.71 -26.54 -6.64
C ASN A 108 26.34 -27.18 -6.35
N ASN A 109 25.52 -27.43 -7.39
CA ASN A 109 24.19 -28.04 -7.33
C ASN A 109 23.10 -27.24 -6.59
N GLY A 110 23.33 -25.97 -6.30
CA GLY A 110 22.29 -25.06 -5.83
C GLY A 110 21.34 -24.66 -6.96
N LYS A 111 20.42 -23.74 -6.66
CA LYS A 111 19.38 -23.25 -7.57
C LYS A 111 19.40 -21.74 -7.62
N VAL A 112 18.98 -21.15 -8.73
CA VAL A 112 18.87 -19.70 -8.90
C VAL A 112 17.40 -19.34 -9.10
N LEU A 113 16.95 -18.31 -8.42
CA LEU A 113 15.62 -17.74 -8.54
C LEU A 113 15.71 -16.48 -9.41
N ALA A 114 15.01 -16.48 -10.53
CA ALA A 114 14.86 -15.31 -11.38
C ALA A 114 13.41 -14.84 -11.28
N TYR A 115 13.19 -13.72 -10.57
CA TYR A 115 11.88 -13.14 -10.33
C TYR A 115 11.48 -12.23 -11.49
N ASP A 116 10.27 -12.40 -11.97
CA ASP A 116 9.60 -11.50 -12.90
C ASP A 116 8.52 -10.73 -12.14
N ILE A 117 8.88 -9.52 -11.75
CA ILE A 117 7.98 -8.66 -10.99
C ILE A 117 6.76 -8.23 -11.81
N ALA A 118 6.88 -8.10 -13.14
CA ALA A 118 5.77 -7.70 -14.00
C ALA A 118 4.62 -8.72 -13.92
N ASP A 119 4.95 -10.00 -14.01
CA ASP A 119 4.00 -11.11 -14.02
C ASP A 119 3.80 -11.74 -12.63
N ASN A 120 4.46 -11.23 -11.59
CA ASN A 120 4.47 -11.80 -10.23
C ASN A 120 4.77 -13.30 -10.23
N SER A 121 5.82 -13.69 -10.96
CA SER A 121 6.25 -15.06 -11.16
C SER A 121 7.75 -15.22 -10.97
N TYR A 122 8.22 -16.44 -10.82
CA TYR A 122 9.65 -16.71 -10.74
C TYR A 122 10.04 -18.00 -11.42
N ASN A 123 11.27 -18.05 -11.93
CA ASN A 123 11.88 -19.25 -12.47
C ASN A 123 12.86 -19.84 -11.46
N ILE A 124 12.74 -21.15 -11.22
CA ILE A 124 13.76 -21.92 -10.51
C ILE A 124 14.70 -22.50 -11.56
N ILE A 125 15.90 -21.96 -11.64
CA ILE A 125 16.94 -22.37 -12.58
C ILE A 125 17.85 -23.40 -11.92
N THR A 126 18.12 -24.48 -12.61
CA THR A 126 19.04 -25.57 -12.23
C THR A 126 20.00 -25.85 -13.37
N LYS A 127 20.98 -26.73 -13.15
CA LYS A 127 21.87 -27.24 -14.24
C LYS A 127 21.12 -27.85 -15.40
N ASN A 128 19.94 -28.43 -15.14
CA ASN A 128 19.19 -29.22 -16.12
C ASN A 128 18.09 -28.45 -16.85
N GLY A 129 17.94 -27.13 -16.55
CA GLY A 129 16.91 -26.28 -17.09
C GLY A 129 16.20 -25.45 -16.03
N PHE A 130 15.01 -24.94 -16.34
CA PHE A 130 14.24 -24.12 -15.41
C PHE A 130 12.77 -24.56 -15.35
N VAL A 131 12.12 -24.17 -14.24
CA VAL A 131 10.68 -24.33 -14.02
C VAL A 131 10.10 -23.01 -13.57
N SER A 132 9.08 -22.52 -14.28
CA SER A 132 8.35 -21.31 -13.93
C SER A 132 7.27 -21.58 -12.89
N LYS A 133 7.08 -20.67 -11.95
CA LYS A 133 6.06 -20.70 -10.92
C LYS A 133 5.50 -19.30 -10.67
N ASN A 134 4.24 -19.22 -10.33
CA ASN A 134 3.67 -17.98 -9.82
C ASN A 134 4.00 -17.82 -8.34
N ILE A 135 4.06 -16.58 -7.86
CA ILE A 135 4.07 -16.26 -6.42
C ILE A 135 2.72 -16.72 -5.84
N GLU A 136 2.76 -17.52 -4.78
CA GLU A 136 1.58 -18.03 -4.08
C GLU A 136 1.31 -17.21 -2.81
N ASN A 137 2.36 -16.74 -2.14
CA ASN A 137 2.27 -15.93 -0.92
C ASN A 137 2.21 -14.44 -1.28
N LEU A 138 0.99 -13.88 -1.25
CA LEU A 138 0.78 -12.46 -1.49
C LEU A 138 0.97 -11.69 -0.18
N MET A 139 1.73 -10.60 -0.22
CA MET A 139 1.95 -9.71 0.91
C MET A 139 0.70 -8.87 1.20
N SER A 140 0.42 -8.66 2.48
CA SER A 140 -0.40 -7.53 2.92
C SER A 140 0.42 -6.24 2.87
N ILE A 141 -0.25 -5.09 3.05
CA ILE A 141 0.44 -3.79 3.20
C ILE A 141 1.36 -3.82 4.43
N ASP A 142 0.91 -4.45 5.53
CA ASP A 142 1.74 -4.59 6.74
C ASP A 142 3.02 -5.40 6.49
N ASP A 143 2.93 -6.46 5.69
CA ASP A 143 4.09 -7.28 5.34
C ASP A 143 5.09 -6.51 4.49
N TYR A 144 4.59 -5.79 3.48
CA TYR A 144 5.40 -4.97 2.61
C TYR A 144 6.13 -3.88 3.39
N ILE A 145 5.42 -3.12 4.23
CA ILE A 145 5.96 -2.07 5.09
C ILE A 145 6.97 -2.65 6.09
N THR A 146 6.68 -3.83 6.68
CA THR A 146 7.60 -4.52 7.59
C THR A 146 8.91 -4.91 6.88
N LEU A 147 8.83 -5.45 5.65
CA LEU A 147 10.01 -5.86 4.87
C LEU A 147 10.83 -4.67 4.37
N ASN A 148 10.22 -3.49 4.26
CA ASN A 148 10.94 -2.24 4.05
C ASN A 148 11.52 -1.63 5.33
N ASN A 149 11.33 -2.29 6.48
CA ASN A 149 11.72 -1.84 7.81
C ASN A 149 11.01 -0.56 8.27
N ASP A 150 9.89 -0.23 7.67
CA ASP A 150 9.05 0.91 8.02
C ASP A 150 7.97 0.54 9.04
N THR A 151 7.15 1.52 9.43
CA THR A 151 6.12 1.32 10.45
C THR A 151 4.84 2.08 10.10
N ILE A 152 3.71 1.38 10.14
CA ILE A 152 2.39 2.02 10.10
C ILE A 152 2.09 2.54 11.50
N ILE A 153 1.95 3.87 11.63
CA ILE A 153 1.68 4.54 12.90
C ILE A 153 0.19 4.49 13.23
N SER A 154 -0.64 4.71 12.23
CA SER A 154 -2.10 4.70 12.37
C SER A 154 -2.77 4.41 11.04
N GLU A 155 -3.99 3.92 11.09
CA GLU A 155 -4.88 3.71 9.95
C GLU A 155 -6.33 3.85 10.40
N ALA A 156 -7.22 4.21 9.49
CA ALA A 156 -8.65 4.27 9.80
C ALA A 156 -9.31 2.89 9.67
N ASN A 157 -10.35 2.68 10.47
CA ASN A 157 -11.14 1.46 10.39
C ASN A 157 -12.16 1.55 9.24
N ILE A 158 -12.02 0.70 8.24
CA ILE A 158 -12.89 0.66 7.05
C ILE A 158 -14.30 0.14 7.36
N ALA A 159 -14.46 -0.74 8.35
CA ALA A 159 -15.74 -1.42 8.60
C ALA A 159 -16.93 -0.48 8.90
N PRO A 160 -16.80 0.60 9.68
CA PRO A 160 -17.87 1.57 9.87
C PRO A 160 -18.28 2.29 8.58
N MET A 161 -17.31 2.59 7.70
CA MET A 161 -17.51 3.35 6.47
C MET A 161 -18.43 2.64 5.46
N LEU A 162 -18.49 1.29 5.51
CA LEU A 162 -19.38 0.51 4.63
C LEU A 162 -20.86 0.87 4.80
N LYS A 163 -21.27 1.40 5.95
CA LYS A 163 -22.65 1.82 6.24
C LYS A 163 -23.02 3.14 5.55
N HIS A 164 -22.02 3.91 5.14
CA HIS A 164 -22.19 5.26 4.58
C HIS A 164 -22.41 5.26 3.07
N LYS A 165 -22.44 4.09 2.43
CA LYS A 165 -22.44 3.95 0.96
C LYS A 165 -23.55 4.73 0.28
N ASP A 166 -24.79 4.58 0.76
CA ASP A 166 -25.95 5.20 0.10
C ASP A 166 -25.92 6.73 0.23
N SER A 167 -25.55 7.23 1.42
CA SER A 167 -25.42 8.66 1.70
C SER A 167 -24.31 9.30 0.87
N LEU A 168 -23.16 8.63 0.75
CA LEU A 168 -22.04 9.09 -0.09
C LEU A 168 -22.38 9.02 -1.59
N GLU A 169 -23.04 7.97 -2.06
CA GLU A 169 -23.51 7.90 -3.45
C GLU A 169 -24.48 9.03 -3.79
N LEU A 170 -25.40 9.38 -2.88
CA LEU A 170 -26.29 10.52 -3.02
C LEU A 170 -25.53 11.85 -3.14
N LEU A 171 -24.55 12.09 -2.26
CA LEU A 171 -23.73 13.31 -2.24
C LEU A 171 -22.91 13.45 -3.51
N PHE A 172 -22.20 12.40 -3.92
CA PHE A 172 -21.31 12.45 -5.09
C PHE A 172 -22.03 12.39 -6.43
N LYS A 173 -23.26 11.89 -6.48
CA LYS A 173 -24.18 12.08 -7.61
C LYS A 173 -24.57 13.56 -7.82
N ASN A 174 -24.47 14.37 -6.76
CA ASN A 174 -24.87 15.76 -6.72
C ASN A 174 -23.70 16.69 -6.33
N VAL A 175 -22.48 16.42 -6.80
CA VAL A 175 -21.25 17.14 -6.40
C VAL A 175 -21.38 18.66 -6.45
N THR A 176 -21.98 19.20 -7.52
CA THR A 176 -22.19 20.66 -7.65
C THR A 176 -23.07 21.21 -6.52
N LYS A 177 -24.16 20.50 -6.19
CA LYS A 177 -25.05 20.87 -5.10
C LYS A 177 -24.36 20.70 -3.71
N LEU A 178 -23.51 19.68 -3.59
CA LEU A 178 -22.72 19.47 -2.37
C LEU A 178 -21.77 20.63 -2.11
N TYR A 179 -21.12 21.20 -3.12
CA TYR A 179 -20.32 22.43 -2.97
C TYR A 179 -21.15 23.64 -2.58
N GLU A 180 -22.36 23.76 -3.12
CA GLU A 180 -23.26 24.85 -2.75
C GLU A 180 -23.74 24.68 -1.30
N LEU A 181 -24.14 23.48 -0.91
CA LEU A 181 -24.52 23.13 0.46
C LEU A 181 -23.38 23.41 1.45
N TYR A 182 -22.14 23.03 1.14
CA TYR A 182 -20.96 23.35 1.94
C TYR A 182 -20.88 24.86 2.23
N ARG A 183 -21.08 25.70 1.20
CA ARG A 183 -21.04 27.17 1.37
C ARG A 183 -22.18 27.70 2.23
N LEU A 184 -23.37 27.09 2.12
CA LEU A 184 -24.54 27.48 2.92
C LEU A 184 -24.34 27.10 4.40
N ILE A 185 -23.80 25.92 4.68
CA ILE A 185 -23.44 25.47 6.02
C ILE A 185 -22.42 26.43 6.63
N MET A 186 -21.36 26.79 5.88
CA MET A 186 -20.35 27.74 6.35
C MET A 186 -20.91 29.14 6.61
N LYS A 187 -22.01 29.53 5.96
CA LYS A 187 -22.71 30.82 6.16
C LYS A 187 -23.88 30.71 7.13
N GLN A 188 -24.22 29.50 7.61
CA GLN A 188 -25.39 29.22 8.44
C GLN A 188 -26.72 29.69 7.83
N ASP A 189 -26.88 29.57 6.51
CA ASP A 189 -28.12 29.89 5.79
C ASP A 189 -29.12 28.74 5.88
N ILE A 190 -29.68 28.56 7.09
CA ILE A 190 -30.53 27.42 7.46
C ILE A 190 -31.78 27.34 6.58
N LEU A 191 -32.45 28.45 6.29
CA LEU A 191 -33.67 28.47 5.50
C LEU A 191 -33.44 27.92 4.10
N LYS A 192 -32.32 28.27 3.47
CA LYS A 192 -32.00 27.80 2.14
C LYS A 192 -31.58 26.33 2.15
N ILE A 193 -30.91 25.88 3.21
CA ILE A 193 -30.57 24.44 3.37
C ILE A 193 -31.83 23.59 3.46
N GLU A 194 -32.80 23.99 4.30
CA GLU A 194 -34.04 23.24 4.47
C GLU A 194 -34.90 23.19 3.20
N PHE A 195 -34.89 24.25 2.39
CA PHE A 195 -35.73 24.34 1.22
C PHE A 195 -35.16 23.63 -0.01
N ASP A 196 -33.85 23.83 -0.28
CA ASP A 196 -33.23 23.42 -1.55
C ASP A 196 -32.33 22.19 -1.42
N TYR A 197 -31.87 21.86 -0.20
CA TYR A 197 -30.80 20.86 0.01
C TYR A 197 -31.12 19.83 1.09
N LYS A 198 -32.38 19.70 1.50
CA LYS A 198 -32.82 18.85 2.63
C LYS A 198 -32.27 17.43 2.57
N ASP A 199 -32.35 16.77 1.40
CA ASP A 199 -31.91 15.38 1.26
C ASP A 199 -30.40 15.24 1.39
N LEU A 200 -29.63 16.18 0.83
CA LEU A 200 -28.18 16.19 0.96
C LEU A 200 -27.74 16.53 2.38
N ALA A 201 -28.44 17.45 3.05
CA ALA A 201 -28.20 17.78 4.45
C ALA A 201 -28.49 16.58 5.36
N LYS A 202 -29.57 15.83 5.09
CA LYS A 202 -29.87 14.58 5.80
C LYS A 202 -28.75 13.57 5.65
N ALA A 203 -28.20 13.38 4.44
CA ALA A 203 -27.06 12.51 4.22
C ALA A 203 -25.83 12.95 5.04
N LEU A 204 -25.55 14.27 5.13
CA LEU A 204 -24.47 14.80 5.96
C LEU A 204 -24.72 14.59 7.47
N ILE A 205 -25.98 14.61 7.92
CA ILE A 205 -26.34 14.28 9.32
C ILE A 205 -26.10 12.79 9.59
N GLU A 206 -26.50 11.90 8.66
CA GLU A 206 -26.28 10.45 8.77
C GLU A 206 -24.78 10.09 8.80
N LEU A 207 -23.96 10.86 8.09
CA LEU A 207 -22.49 10.76 8.11
C LEU A 207 -21.84 11.46 9.32
N GLU A 208 -22.63 12.01 10.24
CA GLU A 208 -22.16 12.74 11.40
C GLU A 208 -21.28 13.97 11.10
N ILE A 209 -21.34 14.50 9.89
CA ILE A 209 -20.60 15.70 9.47
C ILE A 209 -21.21 16.96 10.06
N ILE A 210 -22.56 17.03 10.11
CA ILE A 210 -23.32 18.13 10.72
C ILE A 210 -24.34 17.58 11.72
N ASP A 211 -24.80 18.44 12.63
CA ASP A 211 -25.91 18.12 13.54
C ASP A 211 -27.27 18.47 12.89
N SER A 212 -28.38 18.19 13.60
CA SER A 212 -29.74 18.50 13.15
C SER A 212 -30.03 20.00 13.05
N GLY A 213 -29.20 20.86 13.64
CA GLY A 213 -29.23 22.31 13.50
C GLY A 213 -28.29 22.83 12.41
N TYR A 214 -27.74 21.93 11.58
CA TYR A 214 -26.82 22.21 10.48
C TYR A 214 -25.46 22.78 10.90
N ASN A 215 -25.05 22.62 12.16
CA ASN A 215 -23.73 23.01 12.63
C ASN A 215 -22.71 21.89 12.33
N LEU A 216 -21.49 22.30 11.96
CA LEU A 216 -20.39 21.35 11.72
C LEU A 216 -20.01 20.61 13.02
N LYS A 217 -19.93 19.28 12.95
CA LYS A 217 -19.41 18.40 14.00
C LYS A 217 -17.93 18.06 13.79
N VAL A 218 -17.44 18.20 12.57
CA VAL A 218 -16.05 17.90 12.18
C VAL A 218 -15.26 19.18 11.95
N ALA A 219 -13.98 19.18 12.29
CA ALA A 219 -13.09 20.30 12.05
C ALA A 219 -12.60 20.31 10.60
N GLY A 220 -12.44 21.50 10.03
CA GLY A 220 -11.80 21.68 8.73
C GLY A 220 -12.70 21.46 7.50
N ASN A 221 -12.07 21.14 6.38
CA ASN A 221 -12.76 20.92 5.10
C ASN A 221 -13.22 19.48 4.99
N PHE A 222 -14.45 19.20 5.41
CA PHE A 222 -15.03 17.86 5.39
C PHE A 222 -15.20 17.27 3.97
N LEU A 223 -15.17 18.09 2.92
CA LEU A 223 -15.31 17.61 1.55
C LEU A 223 -14.19 16.65 1.14
N GLY A 224 -12.96 16.88 1.66
CA GLY A 224 -11.84 15.97 1.44
C GLY A 224 -12.11 14.60 2.03
N TYR A 225 -12.49 14.52 3.29
CA TYR A 225 -12.83 13.27 3.98
C TYR A 225 -13.96 12.50 3.29
N LEU A 226 -15.01 13.20 2.86
CA LEU A 226 -16.10 12.57 2.11
C LEU A 226 -15.62 11.97 0.78
N LEU A 227 -14.71 12.66 0.08
CA LEU A 227 -14.15 12.14 -1.16
C LEU A 227 -13.29 10.90 -0.89
N GLU A 228 -12.42 10.93 0.09
CA GLU A 228 -11.57 9.79 0.46
C GLU A 228 -12.43 8.55 0.78
N GLU A 229 -13.45 8.71 1.62
CA GLU A 229 -14.37 7.63 1.97
C GLU A 229 -15.16 7.12 0.76
N TYR A 230 -15.67 8.04 -0.08
CA TYR A 230 -16.39 7.66 -1.30
C TYR A 230 -15.51 6.90 -2.29
N ILE A 231 -14.27 7.34 -2.51
CA ILE A 231 -13.31 6.64 -3.38
C ILE A 231 -12.96 5.28 -2.81
N LEU A 232 -12.70 5.18 -1.50
CA LEU A 232 -12.46 3.92 -0.81
C LEU A 232 -13.58 2.92 -1.08
N LEU A 233 -14.85 3.31 -0.92
CA LEU A 233 -16.01 2.44 -1.17
C LEU A 233 -16.13 1.97 -2.62
N ASN A 234 -15.52 2.69 -3.57
CA ASN A 234 -15.42 2.22 -4.95
C ASN A 234 -14.21 1.29 -5.19
N VAL A 235 -13.13 1.46 -4.42
CA VAL A 235 -11.91 0.66 -4.52
C VAL A 235 -12.08 -0.73 -3.92
N ILE A 236 -12.81 -0.86 -2.82
CA ILE A 236 -13.04 -2.15 -2.13
C ILE A 236 -13.85 -3.16 -2.95
N ASP A 237 -14.49 -2.73 -4.03
CA ASP A 237 -15.20 -3.61 -4.96
C ASP A 237 -14.24 -4.36 -5.92
N PHE A 238 -12.92 -4.12 -5.83
CA PHE A 238 -11.89 -4.73 -6.68
C PHE A 238 -11.03 -5.75 -5.92
N ASP A 239 -10.36 -6.64 -6.67
CA ASP A 239 -9.58 -7.78 -6.18
C ASP A 239 -8.17 -7.41 -5.71
N PHE A 240 -8.02 -6.27 -5.01
CA PHE A 240 -6.77 -5.97 -4.32
C PHE A 240 -6.46 -7.02 -3.26
N ASP A 241 -5.18 -7.26 -3.00
CA ASP A 241 -4.75 -8.24 -1.99
C ASP A 241 -4.87 -7.65 -0.58
N ASP A 242 -4.65 -6.33 -0.42
CA ASP A 242 -4.95 -5.58 0.80
C ASP A 242 -5.24 -4.11 0.48
N ILE A 243 -5.99 -3.46 1.37
CA ILE A 243 -6.39 -2.04 1.27
C ILE A 243 -6.36 -1.42 2.67
N LYS A 244 -5.74 -0.25 2.79
CA LYS A 244 -5.79 0.59 3.99
C LYS A 244 -6.22 2.01 3.62
N CYS A 245 -6.84 2.73 4.54
CA CYS A 245 -7.21 4.13 4.35
C CYS A 245 -6.71 5.01 5.49
N SER A 246 -6.47 6.28 5.19
CA SER A 246 -5.93 7.30 6.11
C SER A 246 -4.73 6.75 6.88
N ALA A 247 -3.85 6.02 6.17
CA ALA A 247 -2.70 5.37 6.77
C ALA A 247 -1.53 6.33 6.90
N ILE A 248 -0.95 6.41 8.10
CA ILE A 248 0.27 7.19 8.35
C ILE A 248 1.43 6.22 8.46
N ILE A 249 2.41 6.36 7.57
CA ILE A 249 3.64 5.57 7.55
C ILE A 249 4.82 6.42 8.01
N SER A 250 5.61 5.88 8.95
CA SER A 250 6.95 6.37 9.28
C SER A 250 7.97 5.63 8.44
N PHE A 251 8.77 6.38 7.69
CA PHE A 251 9.84 5.87 6.84
C PHE A 251 11.17 5.89 7.60
N ASP A 252 11.51 4.79 8.24
CA ASP A 252 12.72 4.69 9.08
C ASP A 252 14.02 4.93 8.30
N GLN A 253 14.01 4.65 6.99
CA GLN A 253 15.19 4.84 6.14
C GLN A 253 15.45 6.28 5.72
N MET A 254 14.40 7.10 5.70
CA MET A 254 14.50 8.51 5.35
C MET A 254 14.91 9.40 6.52
N GLN A 255 15.18 8.82 7.69
CA GLN A 255 15.63 9.58 8.86
C GLN A 255 16.93 10.31 8.53
N VAL A 256 16.89 11.64 8.55
CA VAL A 256 18.10 12.47 8.42
C VAL A 256 18.95 12.21 9.66
N LYS A 257 20.06 11.52 9.51
CA LYS A 257 20.94 10.98 10.58
C LYS A 257 21.37 11.99 11.66
N ASN A 258 21.18 13.29 11.45
CA ASN A 258 21.68 14.33 12.36
C ASN A 258 20.62 15.02 13.22
N ASN A 259 19.33 14.87 12.97
CA ASN A 259 18.30 15.67 13.66
C ASN A 259 17.15 14.88 14.28
N ASN A 260 17.15 13.55 14.28
CA ASN A 260 16.01 12.72 14.72
C ASN A 260 14.65 13.15 14.10
N ILE A 261 14.68 13.65 12.86
CA ILE A 261 13.46 14.04 12.16
C ILE A 261 12.83 12.77 11.60
N GLU A 262 11.72 12.38 12.19
CA GLU A 262 10.89 11.29 11.68
C GLU A 262 10.12 11.78 10.45
N ILE A 263 10.35 11.16 9.29
CA ILE A 263 9.61 11.46 8.07
C ILE A 263 8.36 10.61 8.05
N LYS A 264 7.21 11.27 8.08
CA LYS A 264 5.90 10.64 8.02
C LYS A 264 5.15 11.10 6.76
N ASN A 265 4.44 10.15 6.14
CA ASN A 265 3.46 10.49 5.10
C ASN A 265 2.11 9.89 5.47
N GLU A 266 1.08 10.67 5.24
CA GLU A 266 -0.31 10.22 5.25
C GLU A 266 -0.73 9.84 3.83
N PHE A 267 -1.44 8.73 3.73
CA PHE A 267 -1.99 8.19 2.49
C PHE A 267 -3.49 8.10 2.61
N ASP A 268 -4.21 8.71 1.69
CA ASP A 268 -5.67 8.66 1.70
C ASP A 268 -6.14 7.21 1.50
N ILE A 269 -5.62 6.51 0.50
CA ILE A 269 -5.86 5.07 0.28
C ILE A 269 -4.57 4.40 -0.18
N LEU A 270 -4.14 3.38 0.56
CA LEU A 270 -3.08 2.45 0.15
C LEU A 270 -3.68 1.16 -0.38
N VAL A 271 -3.06 0.60 -1.41
CA VAL A 271 -3.45 -0.67 -2.00
C VAL A 271 -2.21 -1.52 -2.28
N ILE A 272 -2.36 -2.82 -2.25
CA ILE A 272 -1.35 -3.75 -2.75
C ILE A 272 -2.00 -4.75 -3.70
N LYS A 273 -1.36 -5.03 -4.82
CA LYS A 273 -1.79 -6.02 -5.80
C LYS A 273 -0.60 -6.76 -6.39
N ASP A 274 -0.62 -8.08 -6.30
CA ASP A 274 0.45 -8.94 -6.80
C ASP A 274 1.84 -8.50 -6.28
N ASN A 275 1.93 -8.23 -4.97
CA ASN A 275 3.10 -7.73 -4.25
C ASN A 275 3.62 -6.35 -4.70
N LYS A 276 2.82 -5.58 -5.43
CA LYS A 276 3.15 -4.22 -5.88
C LYS A 276 2.33 -3.20 -5.12
N MET A 277 3.01 -2.27 -4.48
CA MET A 277 2.35 -1.18 -3.76
C MET A 277 1.74 -0.16 -4.71
N GLY A 278 0.65 0.43 -4.26
CA GLY A 278 0.04 1.57 -4.90
C GLY A 278 -0.71 2.44 -3.92
N PHE A 279 -1.07 3.63 -4.35
CA PHE A 279 -1.88 4.53 -3.54
C PHE A 279 -2.78 5.41 -4.41
N ILE A 280 -3.82 5.94 -3.78
CA ILE A 280 -4.76 6.87 -4.38
C ILE A 280 -4.79 8.11 -3.50
N GLU A 281 -4.48 9.25 -4.10
CA GLU A 281 -4.51 10.57 -3.47
C GLU A 281 -5.79 11.29 -3.88
N CYS A 282 -6.58 11.75 -2.93
CA CYS A 282 -7.88 12.38 -3.14
C CYS A 282 -7.78 13.89 -2.91
N LYS A 283 -8.19 14.67 -3.90
CA LYS A 283 -8.20 16.13 -3.80
C LYS A 283 -9.56 16.68 -4.20
N MET A 284 -10.13 17.47 -3.30
CA MET A 284 -11.42 18.12 -3.53
C MET A 284 -11.31 19.63 -3.26
N GLY A 285 -11.64 20.43 -4.26
CA GLY A 285 -11.63 21.88 -4.11
C GLY A 285 -10.39 22.61 -4.66
N VAL A 286 -10.20 23.88 -4.25
CA VAL A 286 -9.28 24.84 -4.87
C VAL A 286 -7.82 24.69 -4.45
N SER A 287 -7.53 23.96 -3.38
CA SER A 287 -6.28 24.14 -2.64
C SER A 287 -5.08 23.35 -3.18
N SER A 288 -5.26 22.42 -4.09
CA SER A 288 -4.16 21.58 -4.52
C SER A 288 -3.36 22.22 -5.65
N ASN A 289 -2.09 22.46 -5.40
CA ASN A 289 -1.12 22.69 -6.46
C ASN A 289 -0.91 21.35 -7.19
N ALA A 290 -1.48 21.22 -8.40
CA ALA A 290 -1.41 19.99 -9.20
C ALA A 290 0.04 19.52 -9.42
N ILE A 291 0.97 20.45 -9.56
CA ILE A 291 2.40 20.15 -9.75
C ILE A 291 2.97 19.53 -8.48
N GLU A 292 2.74 20.12 -7.32
CA GLU A 292 3.24 19.60 -6.03
C GLU A 292 2.69 18.21 -5.73
N THR A 293 1.39 17.99 -6.02
CA THR A 293 0.78 16.67 -5.83
C THR A 293 1.45 15.61 -6.69
N VAL A 294 1.76 15.91 -7.97
CA VAL A 294 2.47 14.98 -8.86
C VAL A 294 3.89 14.73 -8.38
N TYR A 295 4.63 15.78 -7.95
CA TYR A 295 6.00 15.63 -7.43
C TYR A 295 6.03 14.83 -6.12
N LYS A 296 5.09 15.08 -5.20
CA LYS A 296 4.96 14.30 -3.97
C LYS A 296 4.71 12.82 -4.31
N SER A 297 3.75 12.57 -5.21
CA SER A 297 3.43 11.20 -5.63
C SER A 297 4.62 10.50 -6.30
N ASP A 298 5.38 11.20 -7.15
CA ASP A 298 6.60 10.71 -7.80
C ASP A 298 7.64 10.24 -6.77
N SER A 299 7.96 11.11 -5.79
CA SER A 299 8.92 10.78 -4.72
C SER A 299 8.49 9.59 -3.86
N ILE A 300 7.20 9.48 -3.56
CA ILE A 300 6.66 8.34 -2.80
C ILE A 300 6.75 7.05 -3.63
N MET A 301 6.47 7.13 -4.94
CA MET A 301 6.54 5.96 -5.81
C MET A 301 7.96 5.46 -5.99
N GLU A 302 8.94 6.36 -6.11
CA GLU A 302 10.37 5.97 -6.10
C GLU A 302 10.73 5.19 -4.85
N TYR A 303 10.12 5.51 -3.71
CA TYR A 303 10.31 4.79 -2.46
C TYR A 303 9.65 3.41 -2.46
N PHE A 304 8.45 3.28 -3.04
CA PHE A 304 7.73 2.01 -3.18
C PHE A 304 8.18 1.16 -4.37
N GLY A 305 9.20 1.62 -5.11
CA GLY A 305 9.84 0.88 -6.19
C GLY A 305 9.31 1.16 -7.59
N GLU A 306 10.01 0.61 -8.58
CA GLU A 306 9.79 0.91 -10.00
C GLU A 306 8.37 0.53 -10.50
N TYR A 307 7.78 -0.50 -9.90
CA TYR A 307 6.45 -1.00 -10.29
C TYR A 307 5.30 -0.43 -9.47
N ALA A 308 5.60 0.45 -8.53
CA ALA A 308 4.57 1.17 -7.80
C ALA A 308 3.71 2.02 -8.74
N LYS A 309 2.45 2.22 -8.37
CA LYS A 309 1.49 2.98 -9.18
C LYS A 309 0.63 3.87 -8.31
N SER A 310 0.23 5.01 -8.84
CA SER A 310 -0.70 5.86 -8.12
C SER A 310 -1.80 6.43 -9.01
N ILE A 311 -2.90 6.79 -8.34
CA ILE A 311 -3.99 7.57 -8.96
C ILE A 311 -4.17 8.84 -8.13
N ILE A 312 -4.19 9.98 -8.80
CA ILE A 312 -4.62 11.25 -8.23
C ILE A 312 -6.07 11.47 -8.65
N VAL A 313 -6.99 11.46 -7.69
CA VAL A 313 -8.39 11.79 -7.91
C VAL A 313 -8.60 13.25 -7.55
N ASN A 314 -8.89 14.09 -8.55
CA ASN A 314 -9.12 15.50 -8.37
C ASN A 314 -10.53 15.88 -8.84
N LEU A 315 -11.43 16.17 -7.89
CA LEU A 315 -12.76 16.68 -8.20
C LEU A 315 -12.79 18.20 -8.08
N GLN A 316 -13.10 18.86 -9.19
CA GLN A 316 -13.11 20.32 -9.30
C GLN A 316 -14.52 20.87 -9.18
N ASN A 317 -14.62 22.12 -8.74
CA ASN A 317 -15.88 22.86 -8.79
C ASN A 317 -16.00 23.62 -10.13
N SER A 318 -16.86 23.17 -11.02
CA SER A 318 -17.05 23.74 -12.37
C SER A 318 -17.44 25.25 -12.35
N LYS A 319 -18.05 25.73 -11.27
CA LYS A 319 -18.48 27.11 -11.12
C LYS A 319 -17.41 28.06 -10.57
N ASP A 320 -16.28 27.55 -10.12
CA ASP A 320 -15.22 28.38 -9.55
C ASP A 320 -14.22 28.81 -10.64
N LYS A 321 -14.29 30.10 -11.00
CA LYS A 321 -13.42 30.68 -12.04
C LYS A 321 -11.92 30.55 -11.75
N ARG A 322 -11.53 30.38 -10.48
CA ARG A 322 -10.14 30.17 -10.08
C ARG A 322 -9.59 28.83 -10.60
N PHE A 323 -10.47 27.82 -10.84
CA PHE A 323 -10.08 26.56 -11.45
C PHE A 323 -9.78 26.66 -12.95
N GLN A 324 -10.36 27.65 -13.63
CA GLN A 324 -10.19 27.73 -15.09
C GLN A 324 -8.79 28.17 -15.52
N SER A 325 -8.02 28.81 -14.66
CA SER A 325 -6.72 29.40 -15.06
C SER A 325 -5.47 28.78 -14.44
N HIS A 326 -5.52 28.20 -13.24
CA HIS A 326 -4.30 27.82 -12.50
C HIS A 326 -4.20 26.35 -12.08
N LEU A 327 -5.28 25.58 -12.05
CA LEU A 327 -5.33 24.25 -11.44
C LEU A 327 -5.68 23.13 -12.42
N GLN A 328 -5.86 23.40 -13.69
CA GLN A 328 -5.99 22.34 -14.69
C GLN A 328 -4.65 21.61 -14.81
N TYR A 329 -4.68 20.29 -14.71
CA TYR A 329 -3.55 19.46 -15.07
C TYR A 329 -3.23 19.70 -16.54
N LYS A 330 -2.35 20.67 -16.81
CA LYS A 330 -1.88 20.98 -18.16
C LYS A 330 -1.23 19.76 -18.78
N ASP A 331 -1.17 19.71 -20.11
CA ASP A 331 -0.63 18.56 -20.84
C ASP A 331 0.78 18.16 -20.39
N GLY A 332 1.64 19.13 -20.05
CA GLY A 332 2.97 18.85 -19.50
C GLY A 332 2.94 18.10 -18.15
N ILE A 333 1.98 18.45 -17.26
CA ILE A 333 1.82 17.76 -15.98
C ILE A 333 1.27 16.35 -16.20
N LYS A 334 0.27 16.20 -17.09
CA LYS A 334 -0.27 14.88 -17.46
C LYS A 334 0.79 13.99 -18.09
N PHE A 335 1.61 14.56 -18.98
CA PHE A 335 2.72 13.84 -19.59
C PHE A 335 3.73 13.36 -18.53
N ARG A 336 4.15 14.25 -17.62
CA ARG A 336 5.04 13.88 -16.51
C ARG A 336 4.42 12.79 -15.63
N ALA A 337 3.18 12.95 -15.22
CA ALA A 337 2.48 11.95 -14.43
C ALA A 337 2.48 10.58 -15.12
N LYS A 338 2.18 10.56 -16.42
CA LYS A 338 2.17 9.32 -17.21
C LYS A 338 3.56 8.65 -17.29
N THR A 339 4.64 9.43 -17.44
CA THR A 339 6.02 8.89 -17.48
C THR A 339 6.47 8.30 -16.15
N LYS A 340 5.76 8.65 -15.06
CA LYS A 340 6.03 8.22 -13.69
C LYS A 340 4.96 7.24 -13.14
N ASN A 341 4.21 6.56 -14.00
CA ASN A 341 3.16 5.62 -13.61
C ASN A 341 2.04 6.23 -12.73
N ILE A 342 1.85 7.55 -12.79
CA ILE A 342 0.80 8.27 -12.08
C ILE A 342 -0.37 8.49 -13.03
N SER A 343 -1.52 7.94 -12.69
CA SER A 343 -2.79 8.17 -13.39
C SER A 343 -3.53 9.34 -12.75
N ILE A 344 -4.21 10.16 -13.56
CA ILE A 344 -4.96 11.31 -13.07
C ILE A 344 -6.41 11.17 -13.47
N TYR A 345 -7.29 11.12 -12.47
CA TYR A 345 -8.73 11.32 -12.63
C TYR A 345 -9.03 12.78 -12.32
N ASN A 346 -9.45 13.54 -13.32
CA ASN A 346 -9.71 14.97 -13.19
C ASN A 346 -11.01 15.35 -13.86
N ASP A 347 -12.08 15.53 -13.10
CA ASP A 347 -13.41 15.84 -13.60
C ASP A 347 -14.14 16.78 -12.63
N TYR A 348 -15.23 17.38 -13.13
CA TYR A 348 -16.16 18.19 -12.32
C TYR A 348 -17.20 17.35 -11.60
N ASN A 349 -17.57 16.20 -12.19
CA ASN A 349 -18.51 15.26 -11.63
C ASN A 349 -17.86 13.88 -11.61
N PHE A 350 -18.11 13.13 -10.54
CA PHE A 350 -17.57 11.78 -10.47
C PHE A 350 -18.32 10.84 -11.42
N ASN A 351 -17.59 10.29 -12.37
CA ASN A 351 -18.08 9.23 -13.25
C ASN A 351 -17.51 7.88 -12.79
N LYS A 352 -18.34 7.11 -12.09
CA LYS A 352 -17.96 5.82 -11.53
C LYS A 352 -17.37 4.86 -12.57
N LYS A 353 -17.97 4.77 -13.76
CA LYS A 353 -17.51 3.85 -14.82
C LYS A 353 -16.13 4.23 -15.36
N GLU A 354 -15.82 5.51 -15.48
CA GLU A 354 -14.52 5.97 -15.93
C GLU A 354 -13.46 5.77 -14.85
N PHE A 355 -13.82 6.01 -13.59
CA PHE A 355 -12.92 5.72 -12.46
C PHE A 355 -12.62 4.22 -12.35
N GLU A 356 -13.63 3.34 -12.47
CA GLU A 356 -13.45 1.89 -12.52
C GLU A 356 -12.51 1.45 -13.65
N LYS A 357 -12.66 2.01 -14.87
CA LYS A 357 -11.72 1.76 -15.97
C LYS A 357 -10.29 2.21 -15.63
N LEU A 358 -10.18 3.36 -14.96
CA LEU A 358 -8.86 3.87 -14.55
C LEU A 358 -8.20 2.94 -13.53
N LEU A 359 -8.94 2.45 -12.53
CA LEU A 359 -8.45 1.45 -11.56
C LEU A 359 -7.94 0.19 -12.26
N ILE A 360 -8.76 -0.38 -13.16
CA ILE A 360 -8.42 -1.59 -13.92
C ILE A 360 -7.13 -1.37 -14.74
N ASN A 361 -7.04 -0.25 -15.44
CA ASN A 361 -5.90 0.03 -16.31
C ASN A 361 -4.62 0.29 -15.51
N THR A 362 -4.73 0.99 -14.37
CA THR A 362 -3.60 1.37 -13.55
C THR A 362 -3.07 0.18 -12.75
N PHE A 363 -3.93 -0.48 -11.98
CA PHE A 363 -3.51 -1.53 -11.04
C PHE A 363 -3.66 -2.96 -11.58
N LYS A 364 -4.25 -3.14 -12.78
CA LYS A 364 -4.53 -4.46 -13.37
C LYS A 364 -5.47 -5.32 -12.53
N VAL A 365 -6.36 -4.69 -11.81
CA VAL A 365 -7.35 -5.34 -10.94
C VAL A 365 -8.63 -5.69 -11.70
N LYS A 366 -9.42 -6.60 -11.11
CA LYS A 366 -10.74 -6.99 -11.59
C LYS A 366 -11.80 -6.64 -10.54
N LYS A 367 -13.04 -6.45 -10.98
CA LYS A 367 -14.16 -6.19 -10.08
C LYS A 367 -14.67 -7.53 -9.52
N GLU A 368 -14.28 -7.89 -8.31
CA GLU A 368 -14.61 -9.20 -7.70
C GLU A 368 -15.24 -9.12 -6.30
N ASN A 369 -15.33 -7.94 -5.72
CA ASN A 369 -15.89 -7.76 -4.35
C ASN A 369 -15.19 -8.62 -3.26
N LYS A 370 -13.95 -9.05 -3.52
CA LYS A 370 -13.19 -9.99 -2.67
C LYS A 370 -12.93 -9.39 -1.29
N PHE A 371 -12.44 -8.15 -1.26
CA PHE A 371 -12.09 -7.46 -0.02
C PHE A 371 -13.34 -7.17 0.84
N ALA A 372 -14.42 -6.71 0.23
CA ALA A 372 -15.68 -6.48 0.93
C ALA A 372 -16.25 -7.77 1.53
N LYS A 373 -16.04 -8.92 0.87
CA LYS A 373 -16.42 -10.24 1.40
C LYS A 373 -15.55 -10.63 2.59
N GLN A 374 -14.23 -10.50 2.48
CA GLN A 374 -13.28 -10.79 3.57
C GLN A 374 -13.51 -9.86 4.78
N LEU A 375 -13.79 -8.59 4.55
CA LEU A 375 -14.07 -7.63 5.60
C LEU A 375 -15.36 -7.98 6.35
N LYS A 376 -16.42 -8.40 5.64
CA LYS A 376 -17.67 -8.92 6.25
C LYS A 376 -17.41 -10.17 7.08
N GLU A 377 -16.61 -11.11 6.57
CA GLU A 377 -16.23 -12.33 7.28
C GLU A 377 -15.45 -12.03 8.56
N ARG A 378 -14.45 -11.14 8.50
CA ARG A 378 -13.68 -10.67 9.68
C ARG A 378 -14.58 -9.97 10.71
N THR A 379 -15.51 -9.13 10.25
CA THR A 379 -16.45 -8.42 11.12
C THR A 379 -17.39 -9.40 11.81
N LEU A 380 -17.90 -10.41 11.10
CA LEU A 380 -18.73 -11.48 11.66
C LEU A 380 -17.95 -12.35 12.65
N GLN A 381 -16.70 -12.70 12.37
CA GLN A 381 -15.85 -13.43 13.30
C GLN A 381 -15.59 -12.65 14.59
N ASN A 382 -15.30 -11.34 14.47
CA ASN A 382 -15.09 -10.47 15.63
C ASN A 382 -16.37 -10.29 16.47
N LEU A 383 -17.54 -10.22 15.81
CA LEU A 383 -18.83 -10.19 16.50
C LEU A 383 -19.08 -11.53 17.21
N ASN A 384 -18.88 -12.65 16.54
CA ASN A 384 -19.06 -13.98 17.15
C ASN A 384 -18.11 -14.19 18.34
N ASN A 385 -16.85 -13.74 18.24
CA ASN A 385 -15.91 -13.79 19.36
C ASN A 385 -16.37 -12.90 20.54
N LYS A 386 -16.92 -11.72 20.28
CA LYS A 386 -17.53 -10.86 21.31
C LYS A 386 -18.80 -11.48 21.92
N PHE A 387 -19.63 -12.13 21.11
CA PHE A 387 -20.82 -12.83 21.61
C PHE A 387 -20.47 -14.08 22.42
N ASN A 388 -19.44 -14.82 22.02
CA ASN A 388 -18.94 -15.95 22.82
C ASN A 388 -18.39 -15.49 24.18
N THR A 389 -17.63 -14.40 24.23
CA THR A 389 -17.16 -13.81 25.48
C THR A 389 -18.31 -13.24 26.34
N LEU A 390 -19.35 -12.66 25.75
CA LEU A 390 -20.56 -12.23 26.48
C LEU A 390 -21.37 -13.43 26.98
N GLY A 391 -21.48 -14.50 26.20
CA GLY A 391 -22.09 -15.75 26.57
C GLY A 391 -21.40 -16.41 27.78
N ASP A 392 -20.07 -16.41 27.78
CA ASP A 392 -19.26 -16.88 28.91
C ASP A 392 -19.44 -16.00 30.15
N TYR A 393 -19.53 -14.69 30.00
CA TYR A 393 -19.83 -13.75 31.09
C TYR A 393 -21.25 -13.93 31.66
N LEU A 394 -22.26 -14.08 30.80
CA LEU A 394 -23.63 -14.37 31.21
C LEU A 394 -23.74 -15.73 31.93
N TRP A 395 -22.97 -16.73 31.47
CA TRP A 395 -22.94 -18.05 32.12
C TRP A 395 -22.29 -18.00 33.49
N VAL A 396 -21.22 -17.21 33.68
CA VAL A 396 -20.57 -16.98 34.97
C VAL A 396 -21.51 -16.23 35.93
N ILE A 397 -22.24 -15.22 35.44
CA ILE A 397 -23.24 -14.47 36.27
C ILE A 397 -24.42 -15.36 36.63
N LEU A 398 -24.97 -16.15 35.71
CA LEU A 398 -26.05 -17.10 35.98
C LEU A 398 -25.64 -18.19 36.99
N LYS A 399 -24.40 -18.67 36.90
CA LYS A 399 -23.85 -19.64 37.85
C LYS A 399 -23.66 -19.04 39.25
N SER A 400 -23.29 -17.77 39.37
CA SER A 400 -23.15 -17.06 40.64
C SER A 400 -24.48 -16.65 41.28
N LEU A 401 -25.58 -16.68 40.52
CA LEU A 401 -26.93 -16.42 41.01
C LEU A 401 -27.70 -17.71 41.38
N LEU A 402 -27.17 -18.88 41.01
CA LEU A 402 -27.74 -20.19 41.27
C LEU A 402 -27.00 -20.95 42.37
N LEU A 403 -25.92 -20.41 42.93
CA LEU A 403 -25.24 -20.83 44.17
C LEU A 403 -25.49 -19.81 45.27
#